data_eb25a4abb8f397a6b2aaa55df33e9d4b
#
_entry.id   eb25a4abb8f397a6b2aaa55df33e9d4b
#
_cell.length_a   1.000
_cell.length_b   1.000
_cell.length_c   1.000
_cell.angle_alpha   90.00
_cell.angle_beta   90.00
_cell.angle_gamma   90.00
#
_symmetry.space_group_name_H-M   'P 1'
#
loop_
_entity.id
_entity.type
_entity.pdbx_description
1 polymer ?
#
loop_
_entity_poly.entity_id
_entity_poly.type
_entity_poly.pdbx_seq_one_letter_code
_entity_poly.pdbx_strand_id
1 'polypeptide(L)'
;MAGKLPTLIGAEYTFSFENMNIQRGLLWNQENAVNRGVQLNYATGPLTLAISYNDGFYSKKYTWLWASASYAINSNNTIALIGGGNTKITDVATSATPLYQNNQQIYNLIYTHTSGTWTIMPYLQFTKVPNSTKIGTTQDASTSSAALFVKYGVPNSGFNIPVRLEYISSTGGAIGGAPNLLYGQGSKAWSFTITPTYQYKQFFGRTEVSYVEANKIISGAAFGPNGNNKNQARLLIEVGLLF
;
A
#
# COMPACT_ATOMS: atom_id res chain seq x y z
N MET A 1 19.09 12.10 2.04
CA MET A 1 18.45 12.37 0.73
C MET A 1 17.54 13.58 0.86
N ALA A 2 17.36 14.38 -0.19
CA ALA A 2 16.43 15.51 -0.21
C ALA A 2 15.84 15.65 -1.63
N GLY A 3 14.54 15.98 -1.72
CA GLY A 3 13.86 16.15 -3.00
C GLY A 3 12.53 15.41 -3.09
N LYS A 4 12.20 14.89 -4.28
CA LYS A 4 11.14 13.91 -4.48
C LYS A 4 11.67 12.54 -4.08
N LEU A 5 11.08 11.96 -3.05
CA LEU A 5 11.52 10.70 -2.48
C LEU A 5 10.41 9.64 -2.60
N PRO A 6 10.76 8.38 -2.85
CA PRO A 6 9.80 7.30 -2.71
C PRO A 6 9.32 7.22 -1.26
N THR A 7 8.13 6.68 -1.07
CA THR A 7 7.59 6.46 0.27
C THR A 7 8.41 5.44 1.05
N LEU A 8 8.37 5.55 2.39
CA LEU A 8 8.79 4.46 3.28
C LEU A 8 7.66 3.46 3.53
N ILE A 9 6.41 3.84 3.22
CA ILE A 9 5.21 3.13 3.59
C ILE A 9 4.93 2.01 2.59
N GLY A 10 4.46 0.88 3.11
CA GLY A 10 3.93 -0.21 2.32
C GLY A 10 4.93 -1.25 1.86
N ALA A 11 4.39 -2.29 1.25
CA ALA A 11 5.14 -3.43 0.71
C ALA A 11 5.27 -3.38 -0.82
N GLU A 12 4.52 -2.51 -1.48
CA GLU A 12 4.52 -2.36 -2.93
C GLU A 12 5.23 -1.08 -3.36
N TYR A 13 5.82 -1.11 -4.56
CA TYR A 13 6.60 0.00 -5.11
C TYR A 13 5.79 0.84 -6.11
N THR A 14 6.28 2.02 -6.40
CA THR A 14 5.64 2.96 -7.33
C THR A 14 5.58 2.42 -8.75
N PHE A 15 6.62 1.75 -9.22
CA PHE A 15 6.65 1.20 -10.58
C PHE A 15 6.17 -0.25 -10.62
N SER A 16 5.34 -0.60 -11.61
CA SER A 16 4.74 -1.93 -11.72
C SER A 16 5.79 -3.03 -11.82
N PHE A 17 6.84 -2.81 -12.60
CA PHE A 17 7.88 -3.82 -12.84
C PHE A 17 8.69 -4.19 -11.58
N GLU A 18 8.66 -3.36 -10.53
CA GLU A 18 9.30 -3.64 -9.24
C GLU A 18 8.43 -4.53 -8.34
N ASN A 19 7.15 -4.65 -8.65
CA ASN A 19 6.18 -5.38 -7.84
C ASN A 19 6.04 -6.83 -8.28
N MET A 20 5.61 -7.70 -7.37
CA MET A 20 5.26 -9.08 -7.69
C MET A 20 4.06 -9.17 -8.65
N ASN A 21 3.11 -8.26 -8.52
CA ASN A 21 1.89 -8.16 -9.32
C ASN A 21 1.91 -6.90 -10.19
N ILE A 22 1.18 -6.91 -11.33
CA ILE A 22 1.08 -5.75 -12.23
C ILE A 22 0.31 -4.62 -11.56
N GLN A 23 -0.89 -4.94 -11.09
CA GLN A 23 -1.76 -4.00 -10.40
C GLN A 23 -1.44 -4.00 -8.90
N ARG A 24 -1.31 -2.83 -8.34
CA ARG A 24 -1.15 -2.67 -6.90
C ARG A 24 -2.43 -3.05 -6.17
N GLY A 25 -2.28 -3.45 -4.90
CA GLY A 25 -3.35 -4.00 -4.09
C GLY A 25 -4.25 -2.99 -3.42
N LEU A 26 -5.16 -3.53 -2.59
CA LEU A 26 -6.09 -2.74 -1.80
C LEU A 26 -5.37 -1.87 -0.76
N LEU A 27 -4.31 -2.40 -0.13
CA LEU A 27 -3.58 -1.68 0.91
C LEU A 27 -2.87 -0.45 0.33
N TRP A 28 -2.27 -0.60 -0.86
CA TRP A 28 -1.60 0.49 -1.57
C TRP A 28 -2.48 1.73 -1.75
N ASN A 29 -3.79 1.57 -1.95
CA ASN A 29 -4.69 2.71 -2.20
C ASN A 29 -4.82 3.66 -1.00
N GLN A 30 -4.31 3.29 0.15
CA GLN A 30 -4.24 4.13 1.35
C GLN A 30 -2.83 4.71 1.59
N GLU A 31 -1.87 4.36 0.74
CA GLU A 31 -0.48 4.76 0.85
C GLU A 31 -0.19 5.94 -0.11
N ASN A 32 0.84 6.72 0.20
CA ASN A 32 1.39 7.64 -0.79
C ASN A 32 2.56 6.99 -1.52
N ALA A 33 2.66 7.22 -2.81
CA ALA A 33 3.74 6.67 -3.63
C ALA A 33 5.04 7.46 -3.53
N VAL A 34 4.93 8.78 -3.49
CA VAL A 34 6.04 9.73 -3.57
C VAL A 34 5.70 10.95 -2.73
N ASN A 35 6.68 11.53 -2.08
CA ASN A 35 6.56 12.77 -1.31
C ASN A 35 7.74 13.70 -1.61
N ARG A 36 7.64 14.94 -1.16
CA ARG A 36 8.78 15.89 -1.19
C ARG A 36 9.24 16.11 0.24
N GLY A 37 10.55 16.01 0.44
CA GLY A 37 11.08 16.18 1.79
C GLY A 37 12.55 15.84 1.91
N VAL A 38 12.92 15.55 3.14
CA VAL A 38 14.25 15.09 3.53
C VAL A 38 14.14 13.75 4.24
N GLN A 39 15.12 12.88 4.01
CA GLN A 39 15.17 11.56 4.63
C GLN A 39 16.60 11.23 5.04
N LEU A 40 16.75 10.71 6.23
CA LEU A 40 17.97 10.12 6.76
C LEU A 40 17.81 8.61 6.76
N ASN A 41 18.84 7.90 6.31
CA ASN A 41 18.93 6.45 6.36
C ASN A 41 20.16 6.07 7.12
N TYR A 42 20.06 5.05 7.95
CA TYR A 42 21.15 4.49 8.72
C TYR A 42 21.08 2.97 8.68
N ALA A 43 22.21 2.33 8.38
CA ALA A 43 22.32 0.88 8.35
C ALA A 43 23.53 0.44 9.19
N THR A 44 23.31 -0.54 10.06
CA THR A 44 24.35 -1.14 10.88
C THR A 44 24.05 -2.61 11.15
N GLY A 45 24.95 -3.49 10.69
CA GLY A 45 24.72 -4.94 10.78
C GLY A 45 23.37 -5.35 10.18
N PRO A 46 22.52 -6.05 10.94
CA PRO A 46 21.21 -6.49 10.47
C PRO A 46 20.12 -5.40 10.50
N LEU A 47 20.39 -4.23 11.06
CA LEU A 47 19.41 -3.17 11.30
C LEU A 47 19.52 -2.06 10.26
N THR A 48 18.39 -1.72 9.63
CA THR A 48 18.23 -0.55 8.77
C THR A 48 17.16 0.35 9.34
N LEU A 49 17.47 1.64 9.50
CA LEU A 49 16.56 2.66 10.00
C LEU A 49 16.40 3.77 8.95
N ALA A 50 15.22 4.33 8.87
CA ALA A 50 15.00 5.56 8.13
C ALA A 50 14.04 6.48 8.87
N ILE A 51 14.24 7.80 8.73
CA ILE A 51 13.33 8.84 9.20
C ILE A 51 13.16 9.87 8.08
N SER A 52 11.92 10.26 7.80
CA SER A 52 11.59 11.21 6.75
C SER A 52 10.67 12.30 7.27
N TYR A 53 11.04 13.55 6.99
CA TYR A 53 10.18 14.73 7.18
C TYR A 53 9.77 15.25 5.81
N ASN A 54 8.47 15.27 5.53
CA ASN A 54 7.97 15.44 4.17
C ASN A 54 6.58 16.08 4.11
N ASP A 55 6.05 16.24 2.88
CA ASP A 55 4.74 16.82 2.61
C ASP A 55 3.61 15.79 2.42
N GLY A 56 3.86 14.53 2.78
CA GLY A 56 2.87 13.45 2.72
C GLY A 56 2.37 13.19 1.30
N PHE A 57 1.10 13.48 1.04
CA PHE A 57 0.45 13.29 -0.25
C PHE A 57 0.61 14.51 -1.18
N TYR A 58 1.81 15.04 -1.35
CA TYR A 58 2.08 16.22 -2.20
C TYR A 58 1.33 17.49 -1.80
N SER A 59 1.05 17.64 -0.50
CA SER A 59 0.26 18.77 0.02
C SER A 59 0.97 20.12 -0.03
N LYS A 60 2.29 20.15 -0.27
CA LYS A 60 3.17 21.32 -0.06
C LYS A 60 3.19 21.81 1.40
N LYS A 61 2.63 21.01 2.33
CA LYS A 61 2.67 21.26 3.77
C LYS A 61 3.61 20.26 4.40
N TYR A 62 4.77 20.68 4.79
CA TYR A 62 5.82 19.85 5.40
C TYR A 62 5.49 19.64 6.88
N THR A 63 4.60 18.72 7.14
CA THR A 63 4.11 18.38 8.49
C THR A 63 4.05 16.86 8.73
N TRP A 64 4.50 16.07 7.77
CA TRP A 64 4.55 14.63 7.89
C TRP A 64 5.89 14.15 8.44
N LEU A 65 5.80 13.25 9.42
CA LEU A 65 6.95 12.56 9.97
C LEU A 65 6.74 11.04 9.81
N TRP A 66 7.67 10.37 9.18
CA TRP A 66 7.69 8.93 9.01
C TRP A 66 8.98 8.34 9.52
N ALA A 67 8.86 7.13 10.06
CA ALA A 67 10.00 6.32 10.46
C ALA A 67 9.82 4.87 10.02
N SER A 68 10.93 4.20 9.74
CA SER A 68 10.96 2.77 9.49
C SER A 68 12.13 2.13 10.20
N ALA A 69 11.93 0.88 10.64
CA ALA A 69 12.96 0.01 11.17
C ALA A 69 12.82 -1.36 10.51
N SER A 70 13.86 -1.84 9.86
CA SER A 70 13.93 -3.17 9.27
C SER A 70 15.07 -3.95 9.91
N TYR A 71 14.82 -5.18 10.31
CA TYR A 71 15.78 -6.06 10.93
C TYR A 71 15.88 -7.41 10.21
N ALA A 72 17.04 -7.72 9.67
CA ALA A 72 17.36 -9.02 9.09
C ALA A 72 17.61 -10.01 10.25
N ILE A 73 16.61 -10.85 10.55
CA ILE A 73 16.69 -11.89 11.59
C ILE A 73 17.78 -12.90 11.22
N ASN A 74 17.84 -13.24 9.94
CA ASN A 74 18.88 -14.06 9.31
C ASN A 74 18.84 -13.81 7.78
N SER A 75 19.64 -14.56 7.00
CA SER A 75 19.71 -14.43 5.54
C SER A 75 18.38 -14.60 4.80
N ASN A 76 17.42 -15.29 5.42
CA ASN A 76 16.16 -15.66 4.80
C ASN A 76 14.96 -14.87 5.36
N ASN A 77 15.12 -14.20 6.49
CA ASN A 77 14.00 -13.63 7.24
C ASN A 77 14.25 -12.18 7.62
N THR A 78 13.34 -11.31 7.27
CA THR A 78 13.37 -9.89 7.63
C THR A 78 12.03 -9.48 8.21
N ILE A 79 12.05 -8.62 9.23
CA ILE A 79 10.87 -7.96 9.76
C ILE A 79 11.04 -6.44 9.65
N ALA A 80 9.99 -5.75 9.24
CA ALA A 80 9.98 -4.29 9.14
C ALA A 80 8.75 -3.69 9.82
N LEU A 81 9.00 -2.62 10.57
CA LEU A 81 7.98 -1.75 11.15
C LEU A 81 8.11 -0.37 10.51
N ILE A 82 7.00 0.15 10.02
CA ILE A 82 6.97 1.47 9.41
C ILE A 82 5.77 2.21 10.00
N GLY A 83 5.92 3.50 10.25
CA GLY A 83 4.80 4.27 10.73
C GLY A 83 5.04 5.75 10.66
N GLY A 84 3.95 6.49 10.69
CA GLY A 84 3.96 7.92 10.74
C GLY A 84 2.63 8.55 10.33
N GLY A 85 2.64 9.85 10.19
CA GLY A 85 1.45 10.58 9.84
C GLY A 85 1.68 12.08 9.82
N ASN A 86 0.60 12.78 9.55
CA ASN A 86 0.59 14.22 9.63
C ASN A 86 0.61 14.66 11.11
N THR A 87 1.62 15.42 11.49
CA THR A 87 1.78 15.96 12.86
C THR A 87 0.90 17.17 13.12
N LYS A 88 0.30 17.74 12.06
CA LYS A 88 -0.55 18.92 12.15
C LYS A 88 -1.69 18.83 11.12
N ILE A 89 -2.93 18.83 11.61
CA ILE A 89 -4.10 18.78 10.75
C ILE A 89 -4.09 19.93 9.72
N THR A 90 -4.30 19.58 8.46
CA THR A 90 -4.36 20.51 7.33
C THR A 90 -5.72 20.43 6.62
N ASP A 91 -6.15 21.55 6.05
CA ASP A 91 -7.35 21.68 5.22
C ASP A 91 -7.06 21.63 3.72
N VAL A 92 -5.83 21.24 3.35
CA VAL A 92 -5.45 21.08 1.94
C VAL A 92 -6.20 19.89 1.33
N ALA A 93 -6.95 20.16 0.28
CA ALA A 93 -7.69 19.19 -0.49
C ALA A 93 -7.61 19.51 -1.98
N THR A 94 -7.10 18.57 -2.76
CA THR A 94 -7.08 18.60 -4.22
C THR A 94 -7.32 17.17 -4.75
N SER A 95 -7.52 17.01 -6.05
CA SER A 95 -7.61 15.67 -6.65
C SER A 95 -6.36 14.81 -6.42
N ALA A 96 -5.18 15.45 -6.31
CA ALA A 96 -3.91 14.76 -6.04
C ALA A 96 -3.60 14.65 -4.53
N THR A 97 -4.31 15.36 -3.68
CA THR A 97 -4.09 15.42 -2.23
C THR A 97 -5.44 15.34 -1.52
N PRO A 98 -6.02 14.14 -1.38
CA PRO A 98 -7.31 13.96 -0.72
C PRO A 98 -7.24 14.40 0.74
N LEU A 99 -8.24 15.18 1.19
CA LEU A 99 -8.26 15.81 2.50
C LEU A 99 -8.00 14.82 3.65
N TYR A 100 -8.68 13.70 3.62
CA TYR A 100 -8.61 12.72 4.70
C TYR A 100 -7.29 11.93 4.67
N GLN A 101 -6.82 11.50 3.50
CA GLN A 101 -5.50 10.86 3.36
C GLN A 101 -4.38 11.78 3.83
N ASN A 102 -4.48 13.07 3.49
CA ASN A 102 -3.49 14.04 3.91
C ASN A 102 -3.42 14.27 5.44
N ASN A 103 -4.39 13.76 6.18
CA ASN A 103 -4.46 13.87 7.64
C ASN A 103 -4.40 12.51 8.35
N GLN A 104 -4.12 11.44 7.62
CA GLN A 104 -4.06 10.10 8.21
C GLN A 104 -2.73 9.85 8.95
N GLN A 105 -2.81 8.90 9.85
CA GLN A 105 -1.68 8.14 10.39
C GLN A 105 -1.70 6.76 9.74
N ILE A 106 -0.53 6.18 9.49
CA ILE A 106 -0.40 4.86 8.87
C ILE A 106 0.72 4.07 9.54
N TYR A 107 0.47 2.79 9.77
CA TYR A 107 1.40 1.87 10.43
C TYR A 107 1.40 0.56 9.68
N ASN A 108 2.60 0.02 9.44
CA ASN A 108 2.80 -1.23 8.73
C ASN A 108 3.69 -2.18 9.54
N LEU A 109 3.34 -3.46 9.50
CA LEU A 109 4.18 -4.56 9.92
C LEU A 109 4.35 -5.51 8.75
N ILE A 110 5.57 -5.69 8.29
CA ILE A 110 5.91 -6.53 7.14
C ILE A 110 6.91 -7.58 7.61
N TYR A 111 6.62 -8.85 7.37
CA TYR A 111 7.59 -9.92 7.50
C TYR A 111 7.87 -10.50 6.12
N THR A 112 9.12 -10.77 5.82
CA THR A 112 9.53 -11.39 4.56
C THR A 112 10.35 -12.63 4.84
N HIS A 113 9.90 -13.75 4.30
CA HIS A 113 10.65 -15.00 4.24
C HIS A 113 11.02 -15.30 2.79
N THR A 114 12.32 -15.51 2.52
CA THR A 114 12.80 -15.93 1.20
C THR A 114 13.69 -17.16 1.38
N SER A 115 13.28 -18.29 0.82
CA SER A 115 14.01 -19.53 0.91
C SER A 115 13.89 -20.33 -0.38
N GLY A 116 15.02 -20.56 -1.04
CA GLY A 116 15.04 -21.27 -2.31
C GLY A 116 14.13 -20.63 -3.35
N THR A 117 13.07 -21.33 -3.72
CA THR A 117 12.10 -20.90 -4.74
C THR A 117 10.94 -20.08 -4.18
N TRP A 118 10.83 -19.95 -2.87
CA TRP A 118 9.71 -19.30 -2.22
C TRP A 118 10.05 -17.92 -1.68
N THR A 119 9.14 -16.97 -1.89
CA THR A 119 9.06 -15.73 -1.11
C THR A 119 7.66 -15.64 -0.51
N ILE A 120 7.57 -15.45 0.79
CA ILE A 120 6.30 -15.33 1.53
C ILE A 120 6.37 -14.06 2.35
N MET A 121 5.41 -13.16 2.16
CA MET A 121 5.43 -11.84 2.80
C MET A 121 4.03 -11.48 3.35
N PRO A 122 3.70 -11.87 4.59
CA PRO A 122 2.56 -11.32 5.30
C PRO A 122 2.79 -9.84 5.64
N TYR A 123 1.75 -9.04 5.45
CA TYR A 123 1.75 -7.62 5.61
C TYR A 123 0.48 -7.15 6.33
N LEU A 124 0.65 -6.41 7.42
CA LEU A 124 -0.45 -5.78 8.16
C LEU A 124 -0.35 -4.27 8.03
N GLN A 125 -1.47 -3.61 7.80
CA GLN A 125 -1.57 -2.17 7.74
C GLN A 125 -2.74 -1.66 8.58
N PHE A 126 -2.49 -0.61 9.34
CA PHE A 126 -3.50 0.13 10.05
C PHE A 126 -3.41 1.61 9.66
N THR A 127 -4.56 2.21 9.33
CA THR A 127 -4.66 3.65 9.09
C THR A 127 -5.67 4.27 10.02
N LYS A 128 -5.43 5.53 10.41
CA LYS A 128 -6.35 6.31 11.22
C LYS A 128 -6.38 7.76 10.73
N VAL A 129 -7.57 8.28 10.52
CA VAL A 129 -7.83 9.72 10.36
C VAL A 129 -8.48 10.22 11.64
N PRO A 130 -7.82 11.11 12.40
CA PRO A 130 -8.37 11.62 13.66
C PRO A 130 -9.56 12.55 13.42
N ASN A 131 -10.44 12.66 14.42
CA ASN A 131 -11.48 13.68 14.38
C ASN A 131 -10.88 15.07 14.42
N SER A 132 -11.47 15.99 13.66
CA SER A 132 -11.10 17.41 13.71
C SER A 132 -12.16 18.26 13.03
N THR A 133 -12.61 19.30 13.71
CA THR A 133 -13.53 20.30 13.13
C THR A 133 -12.92 20.98 11.90
N LYS A 134 -11.59 21.08 11.84
CA LYS A 134 -10.88 21.69 10.71
C LYS A 134 -11.08 20.94 9.40
N ILE A 135 -11.32 19.62 9.46
CA ILE A 135 -11.59 18.78 8.29
C ILE A 135 -13.03 18.24 8.26
N GLY A 136 -13.90 18.80 9.11
CA GLY A 136 -15.32 18.45 9.14
C GLY A 136 -15.63 17.08 9.72
N THR A 137 -14.71 16.47 10.50
CA THR A 137 -14.93 15.17 11.11
C THR A 137 -15.23 15.30 12.61
N THR A 138 -16.22 14.59 13.09
CA THR A 138 -16.62 14.55 14.51
C THR A 138 -16.21 13.25 15.20
N GLN A 139 -15.75 12.25 14.44
CA GLN A 139 -15.30 10.96 14.93
C GLN A 139 -14.03 10.52 14.20
N ASP A 140 -13.22 9.71 14.87
CA ASP A 140 -12.08 9.04 14.25
C ASP A 140 -12.57 8.02 13.23
N ALA A 141 -11.84 7.85 12.14
CA ALA A 141 -12.04 6.74 11.20
C ALA A 141 -10.76 5.95 11.05
N SER A 142 -10.87 4.63 10.99
CA SER A 142 -9.71 3.75 10.83
C SER A 142 -9.98 2.64 9.85
N THR A 143 -8.90 2.09 9.28
CA THR A 143 -8.93 0.90 8.44
C THR A 143 -7.88 -0.08 8.94
N SER A 144 -8.30 -1.32 9.18
CA SER A 144 -7.41 -2.45 9.47
C SER A 144 -7.33 -3.33 8.25
N SER A 145 -6.13 -3.67 7.84
CA SER A 145 -5.86 -4.35 6.57
C SER A 145 -4.79 -5.41 6.74
N ALA A 146 -4.92 -6.49 5.97
CA ALA A 146 -3.92 -7.53 5.87
C ALA A 146 -3.72 -7.95 4.42
N ALA A 147 -2.48 -8.25 4.05
CA ALA A 147 -2.13 -8.85 2.78
C ALA A 147 -1.17 -10.03 2.98
N LEU A 148 -1.24 -11.00 2.09
CA LEU A 148 -0.27 -12.08 1.97
C LEU A 148 0.21 -12.14 0.53
N PHE A 149 1.49 -11.86 0.34
CA PHE A 149 2.17 -12.05 -0.93
C PHE A 149 2.94 -13.36 -0.90
N VAL A 150 2.75 -14.17 -1.91
CA VAL A 150 3.49 -15.43 -2.09
C VAL A 150 4.02 -15.47 -3.51
N LYS A 151 5.30 -15.75 -3.68
CA LYS A 151 5.90 -15.98 -4.99
C LYS A 151 6.58 -17.34 -5.00
N TYR A 152 6.23 -18.17 -5.97
CA TYR A 152 6.92 -19.42 -6.25
C TYR A 152 7.72 -19.29 -7.54
N GLY A 153 9.03 -19.46 -7.45
CA GLY A 153 9.92 -19.54 -8.61
C GLY A 153 10.06 -20.98 -9.08
N VAL A 154 9.74 -21.26 -10.33
CA VAL A 154 9.89 -22.61 -10.89
C VAL A 154 11.39 -22.90 -11.10
N PRO A 155 11.95 -23.96 -10.49
CA PRO A 155 13.37 -24.27 -10.60
C PRO A 155 13.84 -24.41 -12.04
N ASN A 156 15.04 -23.93 -12.32
CA ASN A 156 15.71 -24.03 -13.63
C ASN A 156 14.90 -23.44 -14.80
N SER A 157 14.00 -22.51 -14.52
CA SER A 157 13.19 -21.83 -15.53
C SER A 157 13.13 -20.33 -15.26
N GLY A 158 12.70 -19.54 -16.26
CA GLY A 158 12.41 -18.14 -16.08
C GLY A 158 11.00 -17.87 -15.51
N PHE A 159 10.25 -18.92 -15.13
CA PHE A 159 8.89 -18.77 -14.63
C PHE A 159 8.85 -18.51 -13.12
N ASN A 160 7.96 -17.61 -12.72
CA ASN A 160 7.52 -17.48 -11.35
C ASN A 160 6.01 -17.18 -11.29
N ILE A 161 5.40 -17.50 -10.16
CA ILE A 161 3.96 -17.39 -9.96
C ILE A 161 3.70 -16.60 -8.68
N PRO A 162 3.61 -15.28 -8.76
CA PRO A 162 3.16 -14.45 -7.64
C PRO A 162 1.65 -14.57 -7.43
N VAL A 163 1.27 -14.64 -6.17
CA VAL A 163 -0.10 -14.60 -5.68
C VAL A 163 -0.20 -13.55 -4.59
N ARG A 164 -1.29 -12.78 -4.57
CA ARG A 164 -1.61 -11.84 -3.50
C ARG A 164 -3.04 -12.07 -3.03
N LEU A 165 -3.21 -12.16 -1.72
CA LEU A 165 -4.47 -12.17 -1.02
C LEU A 165 -4.53 -10.94 -0.13
N GLU A 166 -5.65 -10.23 -0.11
CA GLU A 166 -5.82 -9.03 0.71
C GLU A 166 -7.18 -8.98 1.35
N TYR A 167 -7.23 -8.34 2.52
CA TYR A 167 -8.47 -8.01 3.20
C TYR A 167 -8.36 -6.63 3.84
N ILE A 168 -9.42 -5.84 3.74
CA ILE A 168 -9.55 -4.57 4.43
C ILE A 168 -10.89 -4.49 5.16
N SER A 169 -10.89 -3.81 6.30
CA SER A 169 -12.09 -3.50 7.07
C SER A 169 -11.98 -2.10 7.64
N SER A 170 -12.91 -1.22 7.29
CA SER A 170 -12.95 0.13 7.84
C SER A 170 -14.01 0.28 8.91
N THR A 171 -13.71 1.15 9.87
CA THR A 171 -14.66 1.73 10.81
C THR A 171 -15.27 2.99 10.21
N GLY A 172 -15.99 3.76 10.99
CA GLY A 172 -16.41 5.09 10.60
C GLY A 172 -17.72 5.14 9.84
N GLY A 173 -18.58 4.12 9.97
CA GLY A 173 -19.96 4.16 9.47
C GLY A 173 -20.85 5.17 10.19
N ALA A 174 -20.34 5.91 11.15
CA ALA A 174 -21.07 6.93 11.86
C ALA A 174 -21.06 8.26 11.09
N ILE A 175 -22.13 9.02 11.23
CA ILE A 175 -22.25 10.37 10.70
C ILE A 175 -21.11 11.23 11.26
N GLY A 176 -20.38 11.90 10.39
CA GLY A 176 -19.28 12.81 10.76
C GLY A 176 -17.89 12.16 10.90
N GLY A 177 -17.75 10.87 10.67
CA GLY A 177 -16.42 10.25 10.54
C GLY A 177 -15.76 10.54 9.20
N ALA A 178 -14.43 10.40 9.13
CA ALA A 178 -13.72 10.49 7.86
C ALA A 178 -14.06 9.29 6.98
N PRO A 179 -14.28 9.46 5.66
CA PRO A 179 -14.60 8.36 4.78
C PRO A 179 -13.40 7.42 4.63
N ASN A 180 -13.70 6.13 4.46
CA ASN A 180 -12.77 5.20 3.89
C ASN A 180 -12.51 5.59 2.43
N LEU A 181 -11.27 5.58 2.03
CA LEU A 181 -10.85 6.04 0.71
C LEU A 181 -11.07 5.04 -0.40
N LEU A 182 -11.46 3.80 -0.07
CA LEU A 182 -11.67 2.76 -1.08
C LEU A 182 -13.16 2.64 -1.46
N TYR A 183 -13.99 2.16 -0.56
CA TYR A 183 -15.39 1.81 -0.88
C TYR A 183 -16.41 2.49 0.05
N GLY A 184 -15.98 3.51 0.76
CA GLY A 184 -16.81 4.26 1.70
C GLY A 184 -16.70 3.78 3.14
N GLN A 185 -17.33 4.53 4.03
CA GLN A 185 -17.31 4.30 5.48
C GLN A 185 -17.92 2.95 5.84
N GLY A 186 -17.28 2.20 6.75
CA GLY A 186 -17.76 0.91 7.23
C GLY A 186 -17.64 -0.22 6.22
N SER A 187 -17.09 0.04 5.03
CA SER A 187 -16.93 -0.98 4.00
C SER A 187 -15.85 -2.01 4.37
N LYS A 188 -15.97 -3.16 3.74
CA LYS A 188 -15.00 -4.25 3.80
C LYS A 188 -14.74 -4.75 2.39
N ALA A 189 -13.53 -5.21 2.12
CA ALA A 189 -13.23 -5.84 0.85
C ALA A 189 -12.16 -6.92 1.02
N TRP A 190 -12.18 -7.87 0.10
CA TRP A 190 -11.09 -8.82 -0.09
C TRP A 190 -10.68 -8.86 -1.55
N SER A 191 -9.46 -9.22 -1.82
CA SER A 191 -8.96 -9.42 -3.19
C SER A 191 -8.10 -10.67 -3.31
N PHE A 192 -8.12 -11.21 -4.52
CA PHE A 192 -7.22 -12.27 -4.96
C PHE A 192 -6.58 -11.84 -6.28
N THR A 193 -5.26 -12.02 -6.38
CA THR A 193 -4.50 -11.72 -7.60
C THR A 193 -3.48 -12.81 -7.85
N ILE A 194 -3.36 -13.27 -9.10
CA ILE A 194 -2.32 -14.19 -9.55
C ILE A 194 -1.67 -13.64 -10.81
N THR A 195 -0.32 -13.68 -10.88
CA THR A 195 0.44 -13.01 -11.94
C THR A 195 1.56 -13.92 -12.48
N PRO A 196 1.24 -15.01 -13.20
CA PRO A 196 2.29 -15.80 -13.87
C PRO A 196 3.21 -14.89 -14.68
N THR A 197 4.49 -15.00 -14.40
CA THR A 197 5.56 -14.18 -14.98
C THR A 197 6.62 -15.05 -15.60
N TYR A 198 7.05 -14.73 -16.81
CA TYR A 198 8.20 -15.32 -17.47
C TYR A 198 9.26 -14.27 -17.77
N GLN A 199 10.50 -14.55 -17.41
CA GLN A 199 11.66 -13.69 -17.72
C GLN A 199 12.71 -14.48 -18.47
N TYR A 200 13.19 -13.90 -19.57
CA TYR A 200 14.31 -14.42 -20.33
C TYR A 200 15.30 -13.30 -20.62
N LYS A 201 16.48 -13.37 -20.00
CA LYS A 201 17.48 -12.30 -20.03
C LYS A 201 16.87 -10.97 -19.58
N GLN A 202 16.86 -9.95 -20.46
CA GLN A 202 16.30 -8.63 -20.21
C GLN A 202 14.79 -8.53 -20.47
N PHE A 203 14.21 -9.52 -21.21
CA PHE A 203 12.78 -9.50 -21.50
C PHE A 203 11.98 -10.14 -20.38
N PHE A 204 10.85 -9.54 -20.06
CA PHE A 204 9.85 -10.17 -19.22
C PHE A 204 8.46 -10.02 -19.83
N GLY A 205 7.62 -11.01 -19.56
CA GLY A 205 6.20 -10.98 -19.86
C GLY A 205 5.42 -11.55 -18.70
N ARG A 206 4.30 -10.94 -18.37
CA ARG A 206 3.42 -11.41 -17.31
C ARG A 206 1.96 -11.17 -17.62
N THR A 207 1.12 -12.07 -17.16
CA THR A 207 -0.32 -11.99 -17.24
C THR A 207 -0.88 -11.97 -15.83
N GLU A 208 -1.83 -11.11 -15.56
CA GLU A 208 -2.45 -11.00 -14.25
C GLU A 208 -3.94 -11.20 -14.34
N VAL A 209 -4.48 -12.04 -13.47
CA VAL A 209 -5.91 -12.13 -13.18
C VAL A 209 -6.14 -11.68 -11.76
N SER A 210 -7.06 -10.75 -11.57
CA SER A 210 -7.43 -10.25 -10.26
C SER A 210 -8.94 -10.20 -10.08
N TYR A 211 -9.38 -10.43 -8.85
CA TYR A 211 -10.75 -10.33 -8.42
C TYR A 211 -10.83 -9.58 -7.10
N VAL A 212 -11.77 -8.65 -7.01
CA VAL A 212 -12.07 -7.89 -5.78
C VAL A 212 -13.55 -8.01 -5.48
N GLU A 213 -13.88 -8.21 -4.21
CA GLU A 213 -15.25 -8.14 -3.71
C GLU A 213 -15.32 -7.19 -2.51
N ALA A 214 -16.23 -6.21 -2.61
CA ALA A 214 -16.50 -5.21 -1.59
C ALA A 214 -17.89 -5.39 -1.00
N ASN A 215 -17.98 -5.23 0.32
CA ASN A 215 -19.22 -5.35 1.08
C ASN A 215 -19.46 -4.07 1.89
N LYS A 216 -20.73 -3.77 2.20
CA LYS A 216 -21.15 -2.57 2.93
C LYS A 216 -20.63 -1.28 2.25
N ILE A 217 -20.66 -1.28 0.93
CA ILE A 217 -20.23 -0.13 0.13
C ILE A 217 -21.20 1.06 0.30
N ILE A 218 -20.69 2.26 0.11
CA ILE A 218 -21.51 3.46 -0.09
C ILE A 218 -21.81 3.59 -1.57
N SER A 219 -23.02 4.01 -1.91
CA SER A 219 -23.42 4.26 -3.31
C SER A 219 -22.44 5.20 -4.00
N GLY A 220 -22.00 4.85 -5.19
CA GLY A 220 -21.03 5.61 -5.95
C GLY A 220 -19.56 5.37 -5.59
N ALA A 221 -19.25 4.57 -4.56
CA ALA A 221 -17.89 4.39 -4.06
C ALA A 221 -17.24 3.04 -4.45
N ALA A 222 -17.89 2.22 -5.27
CA ALA A 222 -17.36 0.91 -5.64
C ALA A 222 -17.17 0.78 -7.17
N PHE A 223 -17.53 -0.36 -7.75
CA PHE A 223 -17.21 -0.66 -9.15
C PHE A 223 -18.37 -0.36 -10.12
N GLY A 224 -18.06 -0.41 -11.40
CA GLY A 224 -19.01 -0.18 -12.50
C GLY A 224 -19.28 1.29 -12.75
N PRO A 225 -20.09 1.60 -13.79
CA PRO A 225 -20.30 2.97 -14.24
C PRO A 225 -20.89 3.92 -13.19
N ASN A 226 -21.69 3.38 -12.28
CA ASN A 226 -22.34 4.14 -11.20
C ASN A 226 -21.71 3.91 -9.83
N GLY A 227 -20.57 3.18 -9.75
CA GLY A 227 -19.90 2.88 -8.51
C GLY A 227 -20.70 2.01 -7.53
N ASN A 228 -21.65 1.21 -8.00
CA ASN A 228 -22.57 0.41 -7.17
C ASN A 228 -22.34 -1.11 -7.27
N ASN A 229 -21.50 -1.56 -8.20
CA ASN A 229 -21.14 -2.98 -8.29
C ASN A 229 -20.21 -3.36 -7.15
N LYS A 230 -20.48 -4.49 -6.49
CA LYS A 230 -19.71 -4.95 -5.34
C LYS A 230 -18.44 -5.70 -5.72
N ASN A 231 -18.29 -6.11 -6.97
CA ASN A 231 -17.13 -6.88 -7.41
C ASN A 231 -16.58 -6.39 -8.73
N GLN A 232 -15.33 -6.74 -8.99
CA GLN A 232 -14.65 -6.51 -10.25
C GLN A 232 -13.63 -7.62 -10.50
N ALA A 233 -13.64 -8.17 -11.73
CA ALA A 233 -12.57 -9.00 -12.26
C ALA A 233 -11.77 -8.21 -13.29
N ARG A 234 -10.46 -8.44 -13.35
CA ARG A 234 -9.56 -7.82 -14.33
C ARG A 234 -8.60 -8.85 -14.90
N LEU A 235 -8.27 -8.68 -16.17
CA LEU A 235 -7.18 -9.35 -16.86
C LEU A 235 -6.22 -8.29 -17.39
N LEU A 236 -4.93 -8.43 -17.08
CA LEU A 236 -3.88 -7.52 -17.52
C LEU A 236 -2.74 -8.32 -18.14
N ILE A 237 -2.06 -7.70 -19.09
CA ILE A 237 -0.82 -8.21 -19.70
C ILE A 237 0.22 -7.09 -19.63
N GLU A 238 1.43 -7.42 -19.23
CA GLU A 238 2.56 -6.52 -19.24
C GLU A 238 3.77 -7.21 -19.86
N VAL A 239 4.47 -6.49 -20.73
CA VAL A 239 5.74 -6.90 -21.32
C VAL A 239 6.75 -5.78 -21.16
N GLY A 240 8.01 -6.10 -20.99
CA GLY A 240 9.02 -5.08 -20.80
C GLY A 240 10.45 -5.57 -20.95
N LEU A 241 11.36 -4.63 -20.86
CA LEU A 241 12.80 -4.81 -20.88
C LEU A 241 13.39 -4.29 -19.58
N LEU A 242 14.27 -5.06 -18.97
CA LEU A 242 15.07 -4.66 -17.82
C LEU A 242 16.52 -4.44 -18.28
N PHE A 243 17.06 -3.24 -18.05
CA PHE A 243 18.42 -2.84 -18.44
C PHE A 243 19.34 -2.77 -17.24
#